data_a194bb6d6787210ef02563317770d819
#
_entry.id   a194bb6d6787210ef02563317770d819
#
_cell.length_a   1.000
_cell.length_b   1.000
_cell.length_c   1.000
_cell.angle_alpha   90.00
_cell.angle_beta   90.00
_cell.angle_gamma   90.00
#
_symmetry.space_group_name_H-M   'P 1'
#
loop_
_entity.id
_entity.type
_entity.pdbx_description
1 polymer ?
#
loop_
_entity_poly.entity_id
_entity_poly.type
_entity_poly.pdbx_seq_one_letter_code
_entity_poly.pdbx_strand_id
1 'polypeptide(L)'
;MKGIRLLLILILFSQTILAKKIVEEVKIEDSQLAAQLTDTVATDSVFYEERPEETYEEVVYTPKQSVLHIPLSINVSLLERKLNENFNGLLYEDDNIEDDSLMIRAWKENDFKIAYDQNILNYKIPIKIWIKKRFSLGFTHTDQEIEGTINMEMQTAINFSRDWGLITKTEMLQYSWIKKPVLKLGIIDIPITSIVDKILKNNKQLLNESVDQTVKQYVPLQSYIQEIWESIQNPIDISTSGYKAWLKITPKNLYTTPIVGSQGQINTTIGVKCLSEIYMDVPPKAGQKETKMPRFQMYTNTDKQVKVNLLADIPYTTIDSIANDIMKNETFGEGRHTIIVDSMEIFGQKEKMMIGVHVHGFINGAIYLEGIPYFEQSSTSIRIKEVEYKLKTKNVLAKIVNLFYKKGLKKMIEEKLIISLKDEIALIKESSRNELFNKELMEDVYMNGMLNHITVEDIFLTKNGLKVGIILSGKINVRVE
;
A
#
# COMPACT_ATOMS: atom_id res chain seq x y z
N MET A 1 -3.65 -12.80 3.19
CA MET A 1 -3.85 -12.35 1.78
C MET A 1 -4.80 -11.18 1.62
N LYS A 2 -5.99 -11.18 2.23
CA LYS A 2 -6.90 -10.03 2.21
C LYS A 2 -6.29 -8.75 2.81
N GLY A 3 -5.45 -8.86 3.84
CA GLY A 3 -4.90 -7.71 4.58
C GLY A 3 -3.89 -6.85 3.80
N ILE A 4 -3.02 -7.45 2.96
CA ILE A 4 -1.99 -6.69 2.21
C ILE A 4 -2.59 -6.01 0.98
N ARG A 5 -3.57 -6.65 0.32
CA ARG A 5 -4.41 -5.97 -0.68
C ARG A 5 -5.13 -4.78 -0.06
N LEU A 6 -5.61 -4.93 1.16
CA LEU A 6 -6.27 -3.88 1.92
C LEU A 6 -5.30 -2.74 2.29
N LEU A 7 -4.04 -3.03 2.64
CA LEU A 7 -3.02 -2.04 2.96
C LEU A 7 -2.76 -1.08 1.79
N LEU A 8 -2.65 -1.62 0.57
CA LEU A 8 -2.45 -0.83 -0.64
C LEU A 8 -3.74 -0.13 -1.09
N ILE A 9 -4.89 -0.78 -0.91
CA ILE A 9 -6.22 -0.20 -1.17
C ILE A 9 -6.49 0.97 -0.23
N LEU A 10 -6.14 0.89 1.05
CA LEU A 10 -6.44 1.92 2.04
C LEU A 10 -5.60 3.18 1.90
N ILE A 11 -4.36 3.09 1.44
CA ILE A 11 -3.56 4.27 1.07
C ILE A 11 -4.23 5.04 -0.09
N LEU A 12 -5.09 4.39 -0.86
CA LEU A 12 -5.69 4.86 -2.10
C LEU A 12 -7.21 5.07 -2.02
N PHE A 13 -7.89 4.46 -1.04
CA PHE A 13 -9.32 4.70 -0.77
C PHE A 13 -9.62 6.17 -0.45
N SER A 14 -8.60 6.91 -0.05
CA SER A 14 -8.67 8.36 0.09
C SER A 14 -8.98 9.10 -1.22
N GLN A 15 -8.77 8.49 -2.39
CA GLN A 15 -9.06 9.14 -3.68
C GLN A 15 -10.47 8.89 -4.21
N THR A 16 -11.20 7.91 -3.68
CA THR A 16 -12.53 7.53 -4.15
C THR A 16 -13.63 8.49 -3.69
N ILE A 17 -13.37 9.34 -2.72
CA ILE A 17 -14.31 10.35 -2.21
C ILE A 17 -14.32 11.60 -3.08
N LEU A 18 -13.20 11.87 -3.80
CA LEU A 18 -13.05 13.02 -4.68
C LEU A 18 -14.15 13.10 -5.77
N ALA A 19 -14.59 11.97 -6.25
CA ALA A 19 -15.54 11.88 -7.34
C ALA A 19 -17.02 11.97 -6.90
N LYS A 20 -17.33 11.67 -5.62
CA LYS A 20 -18.71 11.51 -5.18
C LYS A 20 -19.45 12.83 -4.91
N LYS A 21 -18.74 13.87 -4.50
CA LYS A 21 -19.35 15.12 -4.03
C LYS A 21 -19.63 16.12 -5.17
N ILE A 22 -18.86 16.06 -6.25
CA ILE A 22 -19.09 16.93 -7.42
C ILE A 22 -20.46 16.69 -8.07
N VAL A 23 -21.03 15.48 -7.90
CA VAL A 23 -22.31 15.10 -8.51
C VAL A 23 -23.52 15.35 -7.59
N GLU A 24 -23.37 15.41 -6.27
CA GLU A 24 -24.49 15.56 -5.34
C GLU A 24 -24.90 17.01 -5.04
N GLU A 25 -24.02 18.00 -5.15
CA GLU A 25 -24.35 19.42 -4.87
C GLU A 25 -25.07 20.15 -6.00
N VAL A 26 -25.08 19.61 -7.23
CA VAL A 26 -25.75 20.26 -8.39
C VAL A 26 -27.24 19.86 -8.53
N LYS A 27 -27.77 19.00 -7.68
CA LYS A 27 -29.15 18.47 -7.84
C LYS A 27 -30.25 19.17 -7.05
N ILE A 28 -29.98 20.24 -6.34
CA ILE A 28 -31.02 20.95 -5.58
C ILE A 28 -31.04 22.42 -6.01
N GLU A 29 -32.11 22.79 -6.64
CA GLU A 29 -32.56 24.08 -7.14
C GLU A 29 -32.47 24.24 -8.68
N ASP A 30 -33.47 23.75 -9.39
CA ASP A 30 -34.11 24.48 -10.51
C ASP A 30 -35.27 23.66 -11.10
N SER A 31 -36.43 23.76 -10.49
CA SER A 31 -37.67 23.31 -11.12
C SER A 31 -38.78 24.35 -11.07
N GLN A 32 -38.48 25.65 -11.09
CA GLN A 32 -39.53 26.67 -11.16
C GLN A 32 -39.07 27.97 -11.85
N LEU A 33 -38.55 27.97 -13.08
CA LEU A 33 -38.49 29.23 -13.87
C LEU A 33 -38.47 29.02 -15.40
N ALA A 34 -39.01 27.96 -15.89
CA ALA A 34 -39.12 27.71 -17.37
C ALA A 34 -40.56 27.82 -17.87
N ALA A 35 -41.24 28.93 -17.62
CA ALA A 35 -42.46 29.24 -18.31
C ALA A 35 -42.69 30.76 -18.36
N GLN A 36 -42.31 31.36 -19.45
CA GLN A 36 -42.75 32.61 -20.06
C GLN A 36 -41.57 33.39 -20.60
N LEU A 37 -41.41 33.30 -21.90
CA LEU A 37 -40.98 34.36 -22.83
C LEU A 37 -40.84 33.79 -24.25
N THR A 38 -41.99 33.60 -24.88
CA THR A 38 -42.10 33.65 -26.34
C THR A 38 -42.31 35.11 -26.71
N ASP A 39 -41.35 35.77 -27.34
CA ASP A 39 -41.63 36.58 -28.54
C ASP A 39 -40.36 37.20 -29.13
N THR A 40 -40.35 37.16 -30.46
CA THR A 40 -39.61 37.96 -31.44
C THR A 40 -38.14 37.66 -31.66
N VAL A 41 -37.92 36.82 -32.61
CA VAL A 41 -36.72 36.56 -33.39
C VAL A 41 -36.17 37.83 -34.01
N ALA A 42 -34.98 38.23 -33.56
CA ALA A 42 -34.10 39.13 -34.29
C ALA A 42 -33.01 38.28 -34.95
N THR A 43 -32.97 38.34 -36.27
CA THR A 43 -32.02 37.80 -37.24
C THR A 43 -30.84 37.03 -36.68
N ASP A 44 -30.92 35.73 -36.80
CA ASP A 44 -29.90 34.72 -36.55
C ASP A 44 -28.60 35.01 -37.33
N SER A 45 -27.61 35.55 -36.69
CA SER A 45 -26.25 35.43 -37.17
C SER A 45 -25.65 34.11 -36.63
N VAL A 46 -25.91 33.02 -37.38
CA VAL A 46 -25.26 31.72 -37.09
C VAL A 46 -23.77 31.87 -37.33
N PHE A 47 -22.99 31.65 -36.28
CA PHE A 47 -21.55 31.77 -36.29
C PHE A 47 -20.93 30.38 -36.17
N TYR A 48 -20.21 29.93 -37.18
CA TYR A 48 -19.42 28.71 -37.15
C TYR A 48 -17.93 29.06 -37.23
N GLU A 49 -17.23 29.02 -36.14
CA GLU A 49 -15.77 28.96 -36.17
C GLU A 49 -15.36 27.50 -36.42
N GLU A 50 -14.42 27.28 -37.31
CA GLU A 50 -13.89 25.94 -37.57
C GLU A 50 -13.15 25.43 -36.35
N ARG A 51 -13.48 24.18 -35.92
CA ARG A 51 -12.80 23.52 -34.79
C ARG A 51 -11.30 23.51 -35.05
N PRO A 52 -10.47 24.01 -34.12
CA PRO A 52 -9.01 23.94 -34.24
C PRO A 52 -8.53 22.49 -34.34
N GLU A 53 -7.47 22.26 -35.11
CA GLU A 53 -6.86 20.93 -35.23
C GLU A 53 -6.25 20.50 -33.91
N GLU A 54 -6.47 19.24 -33.57
CA GLU A 54 -5.80 18.60 -32.42
C GLU A 54 -4.34 18.33 -32.83
N THR A 55 -3.42 18.95 -32.13
CA THR A 55 -1.99 18.72 -32.32
C THR A 55 -1.33 18.53 -30.98
N TYR A 56 -0.59 17.43 -30.83
CA TYR A 56 0.09 17.07 -29.58
C TYR A 56 1.59 16.98 -29.83
N GLU A 57 2.36 17.51 -28.89
CA GLU A 57 3.76 17.16 -28.75
C GLU A 57 3.86 15.95 -27.82
N GLU A 58 4.70 15.00 -28.17
CA GLU A 58 4.91 13.84 -27.30
C GLU A 58 5.68 14.28 -26.07
N VAL A 59 4.97 14.47 -24.95
CA VAL A 59 5.60 14.81 -23.68
C VAL A 59 6.26 13.56 -23.13
N VAL A 60 7.59 13.55 -23.11
CA VAL A 60 8.37 12.50 -22.46
C VAL A 60 8.29 12.69 -20.96
N TYR A 61 7.32 12.02 -20.35
CA TYR A 61 7.18 12.01 -18.89
C TYR A 61 8.03 10.89 -18.30
N THR A 62 8.90 11.24 -17.36
CA THR A 62 9.63 10.25 -16.55
C THR A 62 8.88 10.01 -15.25
N PRO A 63 8.26 8.82 -15.06
CA PRO A 63 7.53 8.51 -13.84
C PRO A 63 8.42 8.63 -12.60
N LYS A 64 7.99 9.40 -11.60
CA LYS A 64 8.68 9.52 -10.31
C LYS A 64 8.44 8.28 -9.47
N GLN A 65 9.51 7.75 -8.88
CA GLN A 65 9.39 6.58 -8.01
C GLN A 65 8.69 6.92 -6.68
N SER A 66 7.77 6.09 -6.30
CA SER A 66 7.21 6.02 -4.95
C SER A 66 8.14 5.25 -4.04
N VAL A 67 8.25 5.67 -2.78
CA VAL A 67 8.99 4.96 -1.74
C VAL A 67 8.08 4.77 -0.54
N LEU A 68 7.78 3.51 -0.24
CA LEU A 68 6.98 3.10 0.90
C LEU A 68 7.91 2.57 1.98
N HIS A 69 8.04 3.28 3.10
CA HIS A 69 8.74 2.81 4.29
C HIS A 69 7.69 2.33 5.30
N ILE A 70 7.66 1.04 5.56
CA ILE A 70 6.70 0.38 6.42
C ILE A 70 7.44 -0.17 7.64
N PRO A 71 7.54 0.59 8.75
CA PRO A 71 8.05 0.07 10.00
C PRO A 71 7.19 -1.10 10.49
N LEU A 72 7.85 -2.19 10.84
CA LEU A 72 7.25 -3.39 11.39
C LEU A 72 7.77 -3.61 12.80
N SER A 73 6.87 -3.75 13.76
CA SER A 73 7.17 -4.09 15.14
C SER A 73 6.46 -5.38 15.53
N ILE A 74 7.21 -6.35 16.05
CA ILE A 74 6.69 -7.64 16.50
C ILE A 74 6.90 -7.75 18.00
N ASN A 75 5.83 -7.99 18.75
CA ASN A 75 5.92 -8.19 20.20
C ASN A 75 6.53 -9.57 20.51
N VAL A 76 7.61 -9.59 21.29
CA VAL A 76 8.28 -10.84 21.68
C VAL A 76 7.35 -11.74 22.50
N SER A 77 6.46 -11.18 23.32
CA SER A 77 5.49 -11.97 24.08
C SER A 77 4.45 -12.70 23.20
N LEU A 78 4.12 -12.15 22.03
CA LEU A 78 3.32 -12.88 21.05
C LEU A 78 4.08 -14.08 20.49
N LEU A 79 5.36 -13.90 20.11
CA LEU A 79 6.20 -15.02 19.67
C LEU A 79 6.28 -16.10 20.75
N GLU A 80 6.47 -15.69 22.01
CA GLU A 80 6.48 -16.60 23.15
C GLU A 80 5.17 -17.39 23.24
N ARG A 81 4.02 -16.71 23.15
CA ARG A 81 2.70 -17.34 23.17
C ARG A 81 2.50 -18.33 22.01
N LYS A 82 2.75 -17.88 20.77
CA LYS A 82 2.56 -18.71 19.57
C LYS A 82 3.51 -19.92 19.56
N LEU A 83 4.75 -19.78 20.00
CA LEU A 83 5.65 -20.91 20.15
C LEU A 83 5.17 -21.89 21.23
N ASN A 84 4.66 -21.40 22.35
CA ASN A 84 4.13 -22.25 23.40
C ASN A 84 2.86 -23.01 23.00
N GLU A 85 2.03 -22.43 22.15
CA GLU A 85 0.85 -23.06 21.59
C GLU A 85 1.21 -24.15 20.56
N ASN A 86 2.21 -23.88 19.70
CA ASN A 86 2.58 -24.79 18.61
C ASN A 86 3.54 -25.91 19.06
N PHE A 87 4.45 -25.61 19.98
CA PHE A 87 5.38 -26.59 20.54
C PHE A 87 4.82 -27.12 21.87
N ASN A 88 3.86 -28.02 21.77
CA ASN A 88 3.24 -28.65 22.94
C ASN A 88 3.35 -30.17 22.85
N GLY A 89 3.59 -30.84 23.98
CA GLY A 89 3.68 -32.28 24.03
C GLY A 89 5.07 -32.85 23.74
N LEU A 90 5.15 -33.94 22.97
CA LEU A 90 6.37 -34.68 22.66
C LEU A 90 7.23 -33.88 21.67
N LEU A 91 8.44 -33.52 22.07
CA LEU A 91 9.41 -32.77 21.27
C LEU A 91 10.42 -33.64 20.56
N TYR A 92 10.77 -34.79 21.15
CA TYR A 92 11.71 -35.74 20.59
C TYR A 92 11.35 -37.16 21.04
N GLU A 93 11.51 -38.12 20.17
CA GLU A 93 11.30 -39.55 20.44
C GLU A 93 12.35 -40.37 19.69
N ASP A 94 12.96 -41.27 20.42
CA ASP A 94 13.80 -42.36 19.96
C ASP A 94 13.34 -43.64 20.70
N ASP A 95 12.63 -44.48 20.00
CA ASP A 95 12.02 -45.68 20.56
C ASP A 95 12.81 -46.98 20.23
N ASN A 96 14.00 -46.86 19.60
CA ASN A 96 14.77 -48.04 19.20
C ASN A 96 15.84 -48.39 20.25
N ILE A 97 15.53 -49.36 21.11
CA ILE A 97 16.45 -49.82 22.12
C ILE A 97 17.52 -50.77 21.57
N GLU A 98 17.36 -51.29 20.36
CA GLU A 98 18.23 -52.35 19.81
C GLU A 98 19.49 -51.82 19.14
N ASP A 99 19.53 -50.55 18.74
CA ASP A 99 20.69 -49.96 18.06
C ASP A 99 21.79 -49.49 19.01
N ASP A 100 21.44 -48.82 20.13
CA ASP A 100 22.41 -48.31 21.09
C ASP A 100 22.07 -48.61 22.55
N SER A 101 21.08 -49.50 22.78
CA SER A 101 20.58 -49.87 24.11
C SER A 101 19.95 -48.72 24.87
N LEU A 102 19.37 -47.74 24.17
CA LEU A 102 18.81 -46.51 24.74
C LEU A 102 17.50 -46.15 24.01
N MET A 103 16.49 -45.71 24.74
CA MET A 103 15.33 -45.00 24.24
C MET A 103 15.22 -43.68 24.94
N ILE A 104 14.81 -42.64 24.20
CA ILE A 104 14.71 -41.27 24.74
C ILE A 104 13.40 -40.66 24.32
N ARG A 105 12.67 -40.08 25.25
CA ARG A 105 11.56 -39.21 24.98
C ARG A 105 11.75 -37.90 25.73
N ALA A 106 11.43 -36.77 25.02
CA ALA A 106 11.51 -35.46 25.61
C ALA A 106 10.21 -34.67 25.37
N TRP A 107 9.70 -34.08 26.43
CA TRP A 107 8.48 -33.26 26.39
C TRP A 107 8.76 -31.88 26.92
N LYS A 108 7.99 -30.89 26.40
CA LYS A 108 7.88 -29.59 27.02
C LYS A 108 7.28 -29.73 28.43
N GLU A 109 7.99 -29.32 29.47
CA GLU A 109 7.49 -29.37 30.85
C GLU A 109 6.70 -28.12 31.25
N ASN A 110 7.18 -26.94 30.84
CA ASN A 110 6.57 -25.64 31.08
C ASN A 110 6.80 -24.74 29.88
N ASP A 111 6.20 -23.56 29.92
CA ASP A 111 6.29 -22.58 28.82
C ASP A 111 7.72 -22.07 28.59
N PHE A 112 8.04 -21.88 27.33
CA PHE A 112 9.27 -21.23 26.89
C PHE A 112 9.28 -19.78 27.34
N LYS A 113 10.45 -19.27 27.70
CA LYS A 113 10.71 -17.87 27.94
C LYS A 113 11.63 -17.36 26.87
N ILE A 114 11.22 -16.29 26.19
CA ILE A 114 11.89 -15.75 25.03
C ILE A 114 12.33 -14.32 25.31
N ALA A 115 13.56 -14.00 24.90
CA ALA A 115 14.10 -12.65 24.88
C ALA A 115 14.80 -12.42 23.54
N TYR A 116 14.69 -11.24 22.99
CA TYR A 116 15.36 -10.87 21.75
C TYR A 116 16.32 -9.70 22.00
N ASP A 117 17.58 -9.88 21.65
CA ASP A 117 18.61 -8.86 21.75
C ASP A 117 19.65 -9.02 20.64
N GLN A 118 20.10 -7.91 20.05
CA GLN A 118 21.17 -7.85 19.04
C GLN A 118 21.07 -8.92 17.92
N ASN A 119 19.90 -9.10 17.31
CA ASN A 119 19.60 -10.10 16.28
C ASN A 119 19.65 -11.56 16.75
N ILE A 120 19.67 -11.78 18.06
CA ILE A 120 19.70 -13.10 18.68
C ILE A 120 18.42 -13.30 19.48
N LEU A 121 17.72 -14.36 19.17
CA LEU A 121 16.61 -14.86 19.97
C LEU A 121 17.18 -15.79 21.05
N ASN A 122 17.08 -15.39 22.30
CA ASN A 122 17.48 -16.20 23.46
C ASN A 122 16.24 -16.83 24.08
N TYR A 123 16.27 -18.10 24.37
CA TYR A 123 15.14 -18.78 24.97
C TYR A 123 15.54 -19.88 25.91
N LYS A 124 14.68 -20.11 26.91
CA LYS A 124 14.81 -21.15 27.92
C LYS A 124 13.70 -22.13 27.79
N ILE A 125 14.05 -23.40 27.67
CA ILE A 125 13.10 -24.48 27.41
C ILE A 125 13.16 -25.46 28.56
N PRO A 126 12.15 -25.52 29.44
CA PRO A 126 12.04 -26.58 30.44
C PRO A 126 11.60 -27.89 29.77
N ILE A 127 12.45 -28.91 29.80
CA ILE A 127 12.24 -30.19 29.11
C ILE A 127 12.23 -31.31 30.13
N LYS A 128 11.14 -32.07 30.15
CA LYS A 128 11.08 -33.35 30.81
C LYS A 128 11.71 -34.42 29.90
N ILE A 129 12.65 -35.17 30.41
CA ILE A 129 13.34 -36.26 29.70
C ILE A 129 13.00 -37.58 30.37
N TRP A 130 12.55 -38.53 29.59
CA TRP A 130 12.43 -39.93 29.96
C TRP A 130 13.43 -40.73 29.14
N ILE A 131 14.19 -41.61 29.83
CA ILE A 131 15.20 -42.45 29.24
C ILE A 131 15.00 -43.85 29.72
N LYS A 132 14.98 -44.82 28.78
CA LYS A 132 15.06 -46.22 29.08
C LYS A 132 16.41 -46.73 28.60
N LYS A 133 17.21 -47.24 29.56
CA LYS A 133 18.54 -47.78 29.28
C LYS A 133 18.62 -49.26 29.59
N ARG A 134 19.11 -50.04 28.61
CA ARG A 134 19.40 -51.45 28.76
C ARG A 134 20.81 -51.65 29.35
N PHE A 135 20.88 -52.34 30.46
CA PHE A 135 22.14 -52.72 31.09
C PHE A 135 22.37 -54.22 30.89
N SER A 136 23.49 -54.59 30.30
CA SER A 136 23.89 -56.00 30.12
C SER A 136 24.60 -56.51 31.36
N LEU A 137 24.10 -57.62 31.91
CA LEU A 137 24.64 -58.32 33.06
C LEU A 137 25.02 -59.77 32.64
N GLY A 138 26.13 -59.87 31.91
CA GLY A 138 26.53 -61.15 31.31
C GLY A 138 25.57 -61.65 30.22
N PHE A 139 24.88 -62.74 30.46
CA PHE A 139 23.93 -63.33 29.52
C PHE A 139 22.51 -62.79 29.66
N THR A 140 22.26 -61.90 30.61
CA THR A 140 20.97 -61.26 30.85
C THR A 140 21.09 -59.78 30.73
N HIS A 141 19.96 -59.12 30.45
CA HIS A 141 19.87 -57.65 30.46
C HIS A 141 18.70 -57.22 31.32
N THR A 142 18.82 -56.03 31.86
CA THR A 142 17.76 -55.35 32.60
C THR A 142 17.57 -53.97 32.06
N ASP A 143 16.32 -53.60 31.79
CA ASP A 143 15.95 -52.27 31.34
C ASP A 143 15.57 -51.41 32.54
N GLN A 144 16.11 -50.22 32.58
CA GLN A 144 15.86 -49.24 33.66
C GLN A 144 15.29 -47.92 33.05
N GLU A 145 14.26 -47.42 33.67
CA GLU A 145 13.62 -46.15 33.27
C GLU A 145 14.04 -45.03 34.24
N ILE A 146 14.27 -43.90 33.66
CA ILE A 146 14.86 -42.77 34.35
C ILE A 146 14.15 -41.50 33.89
N GLU A 147 13.77 -40.65 34.82
CA GLU A 147 13.20 -39.35 34.54
C GLU A 147 14.02 -38.22 35.13
N GLY A 148 14.11 -37.14 34.36
CA GLY A 148 14.71 -35.89 34.80
C GLY A 148 14.08 -34.69 34.13
N THR A 149 14.34 -33.53 34.68
CA THR A 149 13.92 -32.28 34.07
C THR A 149 15.10 -31.32 33.95
N ILE A 150 15.34 -30.80 32.77
CA ILE A 150 16.38 -29.81 32.50
C ILE A 150 15.76 -28.49 32.07
N ASN A 151 16.47 -27.42 32.35
CA ASN A 151 16.24 -26.13 31.71
C ASN A 151 17.32 -25.93 30.65
N MET A 152 16.96 -25.98 29.37
CA MET A 152 17.88 -25.83 28.25
C MET A 152 17.91 -24.35 27.81
N GLU A 153 19.08 -23.75 27.75
CA GLU A 153 19.30 -22.40 27.28
C GLU A 153 19.84 -22.45 25.85
N MET A 154 19.10 -21.80 24.94
CA MET A 154 19.40 -21.79 23.51
C MET A 154 19.42 -20.35 22.98
N GLN A 155 20.18 -20.16 21.93
CA GLN A 155 20.17 -18.94 21.17
C GLN A 155 20.01 -19.23 19.67
N THR A 156 19.27 -18.38 18.95
CA THR A 156 19.14 -18.46 17.50
C THR A 156 19.46 -17.11 16.88
N ALA A 157 20.52 -17.06 16.10
CA ALA A 157 20.81 -15.92 15.25
C ALA A 157 19.92 -15.96 14.00
N ILE A 158 19.27 -14.84 13.69
CA ILE A 158 18.35 -14.73 12.56
C ILE A 158 18.93 -13.77 11.52
N ASN A 159 19.03 -14.24 10.28
CA ASN A 159 19.48 -13.47 9.13
C ASN A 159 18.58 -13.71 7.92
N PHE A 160 18.69 -12.84 6.91
CA PHE A 160 18.03 -13.03 5.64
C PHE A 160 18.97 -13.63 4.60
N SER A 161 18.47 -14.54 3.78
CA SER A 161 19.15 -15.01 2.60
C SER A 161 19.01 -14.04 1.42
N ARG A 162 19.80 -14.23 0.36
CA ARG A 162 19.75 -13.38 -0.85
C ARG A 162 18.42 -13.45 -1.61
N ASP A 163 17.65 -14.47 -1.37
CA ASP A 163 16.36 -14.78 -1.99
C ASP A 163 15.16 -14.58 -1.06
N TRP A 164 15.33 -13.74 -0.02
CA TRP A 164 14.30 -13.41 0.97
C TRP A 164 13.89 -14.54 1.92
N GLY A 165 14.64 -15.63 1.97
CA GLY A 165 14.46 -16.67 2.96
C GLY A 165 15.04 -16.28 4.33
N LEU A 166 14.65 -17.01 5.35
CA LEU A 166 15.31 -16.94 6.67
C LEU A 166 16.49 -17.91 6.71
N ILE A 167 17.60 -17.42 7.22
CA ILE A 167 18.74 -18.22 7.64
C ILE A 167 18.80 -18.11 9.16
N THR A 168 18.62 -19.25 9.82
CA THR A 168 18.79 -19.34 11.27
C THR A 168 20.02 -20.15 11.58
N LYS A 169 20.68 -19.80 12.66
CA LYS A 169 21.76 -20.57 13.26
C LYS A 169 21.50 -20.69 14.74
N THR A 170 21.00 -21.84 15.12
CA THR A 170 20.69 -22.16 16.50
C THR A 170 21.89 -22.78 17.20
N GLU A 171 22.08 -22.45 18.46
CA GLU A 171 23.10 -23.00 19.32
C GLU A 171 22.56 -23.24 20.73
N MET A 172 22.69 -24.47 21.21
CA MET A 172 22.49 -24.78 22.60
C MET A 172 23.70 -24.26 23.41
N LEU A 173 23.45 -23.31 24.30
CA LEU A 173 24.49 -22.70 25.14
C LEU A 173 24.85 -23.60 26.29
N GLN A 174 23.88 -23.89 27.13
CA GLN A 174 24.01 -24.69 28.33
C GLN A 174 22.67 -25.28 28.74
N TYR A 175 22.70 -26.18 29.68
CA TYR A 175 21.52 -26.65 30.39
C TYR A 175 21.80 -26.78 31.88
N SER A 176 20.76 -26.72 32.67
CA SER A 176 20.80 -26.91 34.12
C SER A 176 19.72 -27.89 34.55
N TRP A 177 20.03 -28.69 35.56
CA TRP A 177 19.06 -29.62 36.09
C TRP A 177 18.04 -28.91 36.98
N ILE A 178 16.75 -29.04 36.65
CA ILE A 178 15.64 -28.72 37.54
C ILE A 178 15.41 -29.93 38.46
N LYS A 179 15.32 -31.14 37.91
CA LYS A 179 15.19 -32.39 38.60
C LYS A 179 16.23 -33.37 38.06
N LYS A 180 17.22 -33.71 38.90
CA LYS A 180 18.30 -34.64 38.50
C LYS A 180 17.74 -36.04 38.31
N PRO A 181 18.14 -36.76 37.26
CA PRO A 181 17.76 -38.14 37.05
C PRO A 181 18.48 -39.04 38.07
N VAL A 182 17.71 -39.95 38.65
CA VAL A 182 18.20 -40.88 39.67
C VAL A 182 17.79 -42.28 39.29
N LEU A 183 18.72 -43.18 39.20
CA LEU A 183 18.45 -44.61 39.05
C LEU A 183 18.21 -45.24 40.45
N LYS A 184 17.02 -45.81 40.62
CA LYS A 184 16.66 -46.51 41.87
C LYS A 184 17.02 -47.99 41.79
N LEU A 185 18.04 -48.38 42.57
CA LEU A 185 18.41 -49.78 42.76
C LEU A 185 18.09 -50.19 44.21
N GLY A 186 16.88 -50.66 44.43
CA GLY A 186 16.36 -50.96 45.76
C GLY A 186 16.25 -49.69 46.62
N ILE A 187 17.02 -49.61 47.69
CA ILE A 187 17.08 -48.47 48.62
C ILE A 187 18.16 -47.44 48.23
N ILE A 188 18.96 -47.69 47.20
CA ILE A 188 20.09 -46.85 46.79
C ILE A 188 19.67 -45.99 45.56
N ASP A 189 19.83 -44.68 45.67
CA ASP A 189 19.67 -43.73 44.60
C ASP A 189 21.05 -43.43 43.96
N ILE A 190 21.21 -43.82 42.67
CA ILE A 190 22.44 -43.59 41.92
C ILE A 190 22.23 -42.40 40.99
N PRO A 191 22.94 -41.27 41.12
CA PRO A 191 22.83 -40.15 40.18
C PRO A 191 23.46 -40.53 38.86
N ILE A 192 22.69 -40.38 37.78
CA ILE A 192 23.10 -40.77 36.42
C ILE A 192 23.12 -39.57 35.46
N THR A 193 23.31 -38.40 35.99
CA THR A 193 23.42 -37.16 35.19
C THR A 193 24.47 -37.26 34.09
N SER A 194 25.59 -37.98 34.32
CA SER A 194 26.63 -38.18 33.32
C SER A 194 26.19 -38.93 32.05
N ILE A 195 25.16 -39.76 32.13
CA ILE A 195 24.60 -40.44 30.96
C ILE A 195 23.83 -39.42 30.11
N VAL A 196 22.96 -38.64 30.73
CA VAL A 196 22.21 -37.59 30.06
C VAL A 196 23.12 -36.51 29.49
N ASP A 197 24.14 -36.11 30.25
CA ASP A 197 25.19 -35.16 29.83
C ASP A 197 25.87 -35.62 28.55
N LYS A 198 26.22 -36.91 28.45
CA LYS A 198 26.84 -37.50 27.27
C LYS A 198 25.86 -37.52 26.09
N ILE A 199 24.59 -37.87 26.33
CA ILE A 199 23.54 -37.88 25.28
C ILE A 199 23.33 -36.48 24.73
N LEU A 200 23.10 -35.49 25.57
CA LEU A 200 22.90 -34.12 25.14
C LEU A 200 24.10 -33.55 24.37
N LYS A 201 25.33 -33.86 24.86
CA LYS A 201 26.55 -33.46 24.17
C LYS A 201 26.69 -34.09 22.77
N ASN A 202 26.41 -35.37 22.66
CA ASN A 202 26.50 -36.09 21.39
C ASN A 202 25.44 -35.68 20.39
N ASN A 203 24.25 -35.29 20.84
CA ASN A 203 23.12 -34.88 20.02
C ASN A 203 22.95 -33.35 19.89
N LYS A 204 23.89 -32.55 20.43
CA LYS A 204 23.81 -31.08 20.40
C LYS A 204 23.61 -30.56 19.00
N GLN A 205 24.33 -31.06 18.01
CA GLN A 205 24.23 -30.62 16.62
C GLN A 205 22.85 -30.97 16.02
N LEU A 206 22.38 -32.19 16.25
CA LEU A 206 21.05 -32.63 15.78
C LEU A 206 19.92 -31.75 16.36
N LEU A 207 19.99 -31.42 17.65
CA LEU A 207 19.02 -30.54 18.31
C LEU A 207 19.04 -29.14 17.72
N ASN A 208 20.22 -28.57 17.48
CA ASN A 208 20.34 -27.26 16.85
C ASN A 208 19.74 -27.23 15.43
N GLU A 209 20.09 -28.23 14.61
CA GLU A 209 19.59 -28.37 13.23
C GLU A 209 18.08 -28.61 13.18
N SER A 210 17.53 -29.37 14.12
CA SER A 210 16.08 -29.60 14.24
C SER A 210 15.31 -28.30 14.48
N VAL A 211 15.83 -27.43 15.35
CA VAL A 211 15.24 -26.11 15.59
C VAL A 211 15.32 -25.23 14.32
N ASP A 212 16.47 -25.20 13.66
CA ASP A 212 16.65 -24.41 12.42
C ASP A 212 15.72 -24.89 11.30
N GLN A 213 15.55 -26.21 11.14
CA GLN A 213 14.62 -26.80 10.17
C GLN A 213 13.15 -26.45 10.50
N THR A 214 12.80 -26.53 11.78
CA THR A 214 11.47 -26.18 12.27
C THR A 214 11.14 -24.71 11.98
N VAL A 215 12.03 -23.79 12.29
CA VAL A 215 11.85 -22.37 11.99
C VAL A 215 11.66 -22.16 10.48
N LYS A 216 12.49 -22.80 9.64
CA LYS A 216 12.39 -22.71 8.18
C LYS A 216 11.06 -23.25 7.65
N GLN A 217 10.54 -24.30 8.24
CA GLN A 217 9.25 -24.92 7.84
C GLN A 217 8.06 -24.05 8.22
N TYR A 218 8.04 -23.50 9.44
CA TYR A 218 6.92 -22.72 9.96
C TYR A 218 6.92 -21.25 9.54
N VAL A 219 8.06 -20.73 9.06
CA VAL A 219 8.20 -19.34 8.59
C VAL A 219 8.71 -19.31 7.14
N PRO A 220 7.90 -19.72 6.14
CA PRO A 220 8.28 -19.71 4.74
C PRO A 220 8.26 -18.28 4.16
N LEU A 221 9.12 -17.42 4.69
CA LEU A 221 9.15 -15.98 4.41
C LEU A 221 9.29 -15.68 2.92
N GLN A 222 10.13 -16.42 2.21
CA GLN A 222 10.33 -16.26 0.76
C GLN A 222 9.02 -16.43 -0.02
N SER A 223 8.24 -17.44 0.30
CA SER A 223 6.94 -17.69 -0.37
C SER A 223 5.95 -16.55 -0.10
N TYR A 224 5.88 -16.04 1.12
CA TYR A 224 5.03 -14.92 1.46
C TYR A 224 5.42 -13.64 0.71
N ILE A 225 6.72 -13.33 0.65
CA ILE A 225 7.20 -12.15 -0.08
C ILE A 225 6.99 -12.30 -1.58
N GLN A 226 7.20 -13.50 -2.15
CA GLN A 226 6.91 -13.79 -3.56
C GLN A 226 5.44 -13.57 -3.89
N GLU A 227 4.54 -14.07 -3.07
CA GLU A 227 3.10 -13.89 -3.25
C GLU A 227 2.68 -12.41 -3.18
N ILE A 228 3.25 -11.65 -2.25
CA ILE A 228 3.04 -10.21 -2.15
C ILE A 228 3.57 -9.50 -3.40
N TRP A 229 4.79 -9.82 -3.84
CA TRP A 229 5.42 -9.25 -5.03
C TRP A 229 4.58 -9.45 -6.28
N GLU A 230 4.02 -10.64 -6.47
CA GLU A 230 3.16 -10.94 -7.61
C GLU A 230 1.78 -10.29 -7.49
N SER A 231 1.20 -10.29 -6.29
CA SER A 231 -0.15 -9.77 -6.06
C SER A 231 -0.24 -8.25 -6.18
N ILE A 232 0.80 -7.51 -5.79
CA ILE A 232 0.84 -6.05 -5.85
C ILE A 232 0.80 -5.51 -7.29
N GLN A 233 1.17 -6.33 -8.28
CA GLN A 233 1.19 -5.98 -9.69
C GLN A 233 -0.19 -6.09 -10.37
N ASN A 234 -1.18 -6.68 -9.70
CA ASN A 234 -2.54 -6.70 -10.22
C ASN A 234 -3.15 -5.31 -10.13
N PRO A 235 -3.83 -4.83 -11.17
CA PRO A 235 -4.62 -3.61 -11.07
C PRO A 235 -5.61 -3.71 -9.89
N ILE A 236 -5.64 -2.69 -9.08
CA ILE A 236 -6.54 -2.59 -7.94
C ILE A 236 -7.70 -1.71 -8.34
N ASP A 237 -8.91 -2.24 -8.32
CA ASP A 237 -10.12 -1.45 -8.54
C ASP A 237 -10.31 -0.49 -7.36
N ILE A 238 -10.30 0.80 -7.67
CA ILE A 238 -10.52 1.91 -6.75
C ILE A 238 -11.75 2.74 -7.17
N SER A 239 -12.63 2.16 -7.98
CA SER A 239 -13.84 2.79 -8.49
C SER A 239 -14.80 3.20 -7.38
N THR A 240 -15.58 4.25 -7.64
CA THR A 240 -16.68 4.73 -6.80
C THR A 240 -18.01 4.68 -7.54
N SER A 241 -19.08 5.09 -6.88
CA SER A 241 -20.40 5.20 -7.52
C SER A 241 -20.47 6.20 -8.70
N GLY A 242 -19.50 7.11 -8.82
CA GLY A 242 -19.47 8.14 -9.87
C GLY A 242 -18.43 7.92 -10.96
N TYR A 243 -17.31 7.24 -10.63
CA TYR A 243 -16.19 7.10 -11.55
C TYR A 243 -15.56 5.71 -11.44
N LYS A 244 -15.15 5.17 -12.60
CA LYS A 244 -14.34 3.96 -12.66
C LYS A 244 -12.87 4.34 -12.62
N ALA A 245 -12.10 3.73 -11.72
CA ALA A 245 -10.68 3.99 -11.61
C ALA A 245 -9.91 2.75 -11.12
N TRP A 246 -8.69 2.60 -11.62
CA TRP A 246 -7.79 1.50 -11.24
C TRP A 246 -6.42 2.04 -10.90
N LEU A 247 -5.85 1.54 -9.80
CA LEU A 247 -4.46 1.74 -9.47
C LEU A 247 -3.63 0.58 -10.01
N LYS A 248 -2.59 0.91 -10.75
CA LYS A 248 -1.53 -0.01 -11.17
C LYS A 248 -0.25 0.31 -10.42
N ILE A 249 0.31 -0.69 -9.74
CA ILE A 249 1.60 -0.59 -9.07
C ILE A 249 2.60 -1.45 -9.84
N THR A 250 3.72 -0.85 -10.23
CA THR A 250 4.85 -1.54 -10.85
C THR A 250 6.01 -1.52 -9.86
N PRO A 251 6.21 -2.60 -9.08
CA PRO A 251 7.30 -2.66 -8.11
C PRO A 251 8.65 -2.69 -8.85
N LYS A 252 9.64 -2.00 -8.30
CA LYS A 252 10.99 -1.90 -8.86
C LYS A 252 12.04 -2.49 -7.94
N ASN A 253 11.87 -2.32 -6.63
CA ASN A 253 12.82 -2.81 -5.65
C ASN A 253 12.15 -3.05 -4.30
N LEU A 254 12.75 -3.95 -3.52
CA LEU A 254 12.35 -4.30 -2.18
C LEU A 254 13.60 -4.37 -1.30
N TYR A 255 13.51 -3.86 -0.08
CA TYR A 255 14.62 -3.87 0.88
C TYR A 255 14.11 -3.85 2.32
N THR A 256 15.02 -4.15 3.27
CA THR A 256 14.72 -4.01 4.71
C THR A 256 15.79 -3.16 5.39
N THR A 257 15.50 -2.71 6.62
CA THR A 257 16.53 -2.28 7.55
C THR A 257 17.01 -3.47 8.39
N PRO A 258 18.14 -3.33 9.10
CA PRO A 258 18.54 -4.31 10.12
C PRO A 258 17.39 -4.57 11.11
N ILE A 259 17.30 -5.83 11.54
CA ILE A 259 16.36 -6.21 12.59
C ILE A 259 16.98 -5.78 13.92
N VAL A 260 16.26 -5.03 14.74
CA VAL A 260 16.74 -4.54 16.03
C VAL A 260 15.76 -4.87 17.15
N GLY A 261 16.28 -5.34 18.28
CA GLY A 261 15.52 -5.58 19.51
C GLY A 261 15.46 -4.32 20.37
N SER A 262 14.28 -3.96 20.83
CA SER A 262 14.08 -2.80 21.72
C SER A 262 12.80 -2.96 22.52
N GLN A 263 12.88 -2.81 23.83
CA GLN A 263 11.72 -2.77 24.74
C GLN A 263 10.73 -3.96 24.57
N GLY A 264 11.25 -5.17 24.39
CA GLY A 264 10.42 -6.37 24.19
C GLY A 264 9.78 -6.46 22.80
N GLN A 265 10.28 -5.71 21.84
CA GLN A 265 9.84 -5.73 20.45
C GLN A 265 11.00 -6.02 19.50
N ILE A 266 10.69 -6.70 18.41
CA ILE A 266 11.56 -6.88 17.24
C ILE A 266 11.13 -5.89 16.18
N ASN A 267 12.03 -5.00 15.78
CA ASN A 267 11.73 -3.92 14.86
C ASN A 267 12.56 -4.03 13.59
N THR A 268 11.92 -3.78 12.45
CA THR A 268 12.56 -3.57 11.15
C THR A 268 11.70 -2.63 10.31
N THR A 269 12.22 -2.16 9.18
CA THR A 269 11.42 -1.41 8.18
C THR A 269 11.50 -2.13 6.86
N ILE A 270 10.35 -2.40 6.26
CA ILE A 270 10.26 -2.91 4.90
C ILE A 270 10.12 -1.70 3.97
N GLY A 271 11.00 -1.61 2.98
CA GLY A 271 10.98 -0.56 1.98
C GLY A 271 10.61 -1.10 0.61
N VAL A 272 9.63 -0.46 -0.04
CA VAL A 272 9.19 -0.79 -1.40
C VAL A 272 9.40 0.42 -2.29
N LYS A 273 10.15 0.26 -3.38
CA LYS A 273 10.24 1.26 -4.46
C LYS A 273 9.37 0.80 -5.62
N CYS A 274 8.48 1.67 -6.08
CA CYS A 274 7.55 1.33 -7.16
C CYS A 274 7.19 2.55 -8.00
N LEU A 275 6.60 2.30 -9.17
CA LEU A 275 5.83 3.29 -9.92
C LEU A 275 4.34 3.06 -9.62
N SER A 276 3.58 4.13 -9.52
CA SER A 276 2.17 4.07 -9.18
C SER A 276 1.39 4.95 -10.16
N GLU A 277 0.43 4.35 -10.86
CA GLU A 277 -0.35 4.99 -11.91
C GLU A 277 -1.85 4.76 -11.66
N ILE A 278 -2.66 5.78 -11.89
CA ILE A 278 -4.12 5.70 -11.83
C ILE A 278 -4.67 5.83 -13.24
N TYR A 279 -5.54 4.91 -13.60
CA TYR A 279 -6.26 4.89 -14.86
C TYR A 279 -7.74 5.14 -14.60
N MET A 280 -8.32 6.14 -15.26
CA MET A 280 -9.75 6.45 -15.17
C MET A 280 -10.50 5.89 -16.38
N ASP A 281 -11.76 5.50 -16.15
CA ASP A 281 -12.73 4.96 -17.12
C ASP A 281 -12.35 3.64 -17.78
N VAL A 282 -11.08 3.40 -18.09
CA VAL A 282 -10.61 2.19 -18.77
C VAL A 282 -9.56 1.48 -17.90
N PRO A 283 -9.75 0.19 -17.57
CA PRO A 283 -8.76 -0.54 -16.81
C PRO A 283 -7.43 -0.65 -17.58
N PRO A 284 -6.31 -0.57 -16.88
CA PRO A 284 -5.01 -0.74 -17.54
C PRO A 284 -4.90 -2.16 -18.11
N LYS A 285 -4.32 -2.27 -19.30
CA LYS A 285 -4.03 -3.57 -19.90
C LYS A 285 -3.18 -4.38 -18.91
N ALA A 286 -3.54 -5.66 -18.72
CA ALA A 286 -2.72 -6.58 -17.96
C ALA A 286 -1.33 -6.66 -18.62
N GLY A 287 -0.33 -6.11 -17.97
CA GLY A 287 1.06 -6.20 -18.41
C GLY A 287 1.66 -7.56 -18.03
N GLN A 288 2.80 -7.88 -18.61
CA GLN A 288 3.60 -9.02 -18.19
C GLN A 288 4.08 -8.75 -16.74
N LYS A 289 3.72 -9.62 -15.81
CA LYS A 289 4.15 -9.48 -14.41
C LYS A 289 5.63 -9.82 -14.29
N GLU A 290 6.33 -9.05 -13.51
CA GLU A 290 7.69 -9.40 -13.08
C GLU A 290 7.59 -10.47 -11.97
N THR A 291 7.82 -11.71 -12.34
CA THR A 291 7.77 -12.84 -11.40
C THR A 291 9.06 -12.98 -10.60
N LYS A 292 10.17 -12.46 -11.13
CA LYS A 292 11.45 -12.52 -10.47
C LYS A 292 11.56 -11.43 -9.41
N MET A 293 11.60 -11.82 -8.14
CA MET A 293 11.89 -10.89 -7.06
C MET A 293 13.29 -10.27 -7.18
N PRO A 294 13.46 -9.00 -6.79
CA PRO A 294 14.79 -8.42 -6.64
C PRO A 294 15.56 -9.18 -5.56
N ARG A 295 16.89 -9.21 -5.68
CA ARG A 295 17.74 -9.76 -4.62
C ARG A 295 17.52 -9.00 -3.33
N PHE A 296 17.60 -9.70 -2.22
CA PHE A 296 17.54 -9.10 -0.88
C PHE A 296 18.56 -7.95 -0.76
N GLN A 297 18.08 -6.82 -0.27
CA GLN A 297 18.88 -5.63 0.01
C GLN A 297 18.59 -5.14 1.42
N MET A 298 19.63 -4.67 2.09
CA MET A 298 19.52 -4.09 3.43
C MET A 298 20.09 -2.67 3.42
N TYR A 299 19.33 -1.71 3.95
CA TYR A 299 19.74 -0.33 4.11
C TYR A 299 19.81 0.01 5.59
N THR A 300 20.91 0.61 6.04
CA THR A 300 21.11 0.93 7.46
C THR A 300 20.38 2.18 7.91
N ASN A 301 20.02 3.06 6.97
CA ASN A 301 19.29 4.29 7.28
C ASN A 301 18.21 4.51 6.23
N THR A 302 16.96 4.71 6.68
CA THR A 302 15.81 5.01 5.82
C THR A 302 15.01 6.15 6.43
N ASP A 303 14.43 6.98 5.57
CA ASP A 303 13.37 7.90 5.97
C ASP A 303 12.18 7.08 6.49
N LYS A 304 11.56 7.54 7.57
CA LYS A 304 10.35 6.89 8.12
C LYS A 304 9.06 7.39 7.45
N GLN A 305 9.18 8.19 6.42
CA GLN A 305 8.03 8.73 5.70
C GLN A 305 7.67 7.86 4.49
N VAL A 306 6.38 7.72 4.28
CA VAL A 306 5.81 7.18 3.05
C VAL A 306 5.67 8.35 2.08
N LYS A 307 6.26 8.24 0.89
CA LYS A 307 6.08 9.17 -0.21
C LYS A 307 5.61 8.40 -1.44
N VAL A 308 4.35 8.63 -1.82
CA VAL A 308 3.74 8.01 -3.01
C VAL A 308 3.59 9.07 -4.09
N ASN A 309 4.26 8.88 -5.20
CA ASN A 309 4.10 9.68 -6.40
C ASN A 309 3.12 8.94 -7.32
N LEU A 310 1.95 9.51 -7.53
CA LEU A 310 0.91 8.98 -8.39
C LEU A 310 0.89 9.77 -9.70
N LEU A 311 0.63 9.06 -10.78
CA LEU A 311 0.31 9.68 -12.05
C LEU A 311 -1.13 9.32 -12.41
N ALA A 312 -2.03 10.29 -12.36
CA ALA A 312 -3.42 10.11 -12.78
C ALA A 312 -3.53 10.40 -14.27
N ASP A 313 -4.16 9.48 -15.00
CA ASP A 313 -4.49 9.62 -16.43
C ASP A 313 -5.98 9.90 -16.53
N ILE A 314 -6.34 11.14 -16.89
CA ILE A 314 -7.72 11.65 -16.92
C ILE A 314 -8.12 11.90 -18.37
N PRO A 315 -9.01 11.08 -18.95
CA PRO A 315 -9.48 11.25 -20.33
C PRO A 315 -10.17 12.59 -20.54
N TYR A 316 -10.09 13.16 -21.75
CA TYR A 316 -10.82 14.39 -22.09
C TYR A 316 -12.34 14.24 -21.91
N THR A 317 -12.90 13.06 -22.17
CA THR A 317 -14.33 12.79 -21.95
C THR A 317 -14.76 13.01 -20.50
N THR A 318 -13.91 12.67 -19.54
CA THR A 318 -14.15 12.93 -18.11
C THR A 318 -14.07 14.42 -17.82
N ILE A 319 -13.09 15.12 -18.41
CA ILE A 319 -12.93 16.58 -18.25
C ILE A 319 -14.11 17.34 -18.87
N ASP A 320 -14.57 16.91 -20.05
CA ASP A 320 -15.76 17.45 -20.71
C ASP A 320 -16.99 17.35 -19.80
N SER A 321 -17.20 16.18 -19.18
CA SER A 321 -18.32 15.99 -18.25
C SER A 321 -18.26 16.99 -17.10
N ILE A 322 -17.10 17.13 -16.46
CA ILE A 322 -16.90 18.08 -15.34
C ILE A 322 -17.11 19.53 -15.81
N ALA A 323 -16.55 19.90 -16.97
CA ALA A 323 -16.70 21.26 -17.50
C ALA A 323 -18.15 21.58 -17.85
N ASN A 324 -18.89 20.63 -18.40
CA ASN A 324 -20.32 20.77 -18.69
C ASN A 324 -21.15 20.88 -17.40
N ASP A 325 -20.85 20.12 -16.37
CA ASP A 325 -21.56 20.21 -15.08
C ASP A 325 -21.41 21.60 -14.45
N ILE A 326 -20.23 22.24 -14.64
CA ILE A 326 -19.96 23.58 -14.09
C ILE A 326 -20.58 24.70 -14.96
N MET A 327 -20.52 24.57 -16.29
CA MET A 327 -20.73 25.70 -17.20
C MET A 327 -22.03 25.66 -18.00
N LYS A 328 -22.67 24.48 -18.12
CA LYS A 328 -23.91 24.35 -18.87
C LYS A 328 -25.00 25.23 -18.28
N ASN A 329 -25.77 25.95 -19.16
CA ASN A 329 -26.78 26.92 -18.81
C ASN A 329 -26.26 28.22 -18.16
N GLU A 330 -24.94 28.37 -18.01
CA GLU A 330 -24.37 29.64 -17.59
C GLU A 330 -24.66 30.72 -18.62
N THR A 331 -24.98 31.92 -18.13
CA THR A 331 -25.41 33.05 -18.96
C THR A 331 -24.36 34.14 -18.94
N PHE A 332 -23.99 34.64 -20.12
CA PHE A 332 -22.98 35.66 -20.31
C PHE A 332 -23.55 36.88 -21.08
N GLY A 333 -23.15 38.05 -20.67
CA GLY A 333 -23.57 39.30 -21.29
C GLY A 333 -24.70 40.00 -20.52
N GLU A 334 -25.23 41.10 -21.08
CA GLU A 334 -26.28 41.91 -20.46
C GLU A 334 -27.35 42.24 -21.47
N GLY A 335 -28.63 42.15 -21.06
CA GLY A 335 -29.77 42.52 -21.84
C GLY A 335 -29.88 41.74 -23.17
N ARG A 336 -29.96 42.47 -24.30
CA ARG A 336 -30.09 41.86 -25.64
C ARG A 336 -28.84 41.18 -26.16
N HIS A 337 -27.72 41.33 -25.46
CA HIS A 337 -26.41 40.76 -25.82
C HIS A 337 -26.04 39.57 -24.92
N THR A 338 -27.02 38.78 -24.59
CA THR A 338 -26.85 37.61 -23.73
C THR A 338 -26.64 36.36 -24.57
N ILE A 339 -25.68 35.54 -24.16
CA ILE A 339 -25.47 34.17 -24.66
C ILE A 339 -25.58 33.17 -23.52
N ILE A 340 -25.99 31.97 -23.85
CA ILE A 340 -26.16 30.83 -22.90
C ILE A 340 -25.27 29.71 -23.38
N VAL A 341 -24.57 29.05 -22.43
CA VAL A 341 -23.72 27.90 -22.75
C VAL A 341 -24.58 26.64 -22.89
N ASP A 342 -24.48 25.97 -24.02
CA ASP A 342 -25.12 24.70 -24.31
C ASP A 342 -24.28 23.53 -23.87
N SER A 343 -23.01 23.57 -24.26
CA SER A 343 -22.04 22.53 -23.94
C SER A 343 -20.60 23.04 -24.04
N MET A 344 -19.71 22.29 -23.46
CA MET A 344 -18.27 22.48 -23.55
C MET A 344 -17.59 21.24 -24.11
N GLU A 345 -16.52 21.43 -24.87
CA GLU A 345 -15.59 20.39 -25.26
C GLU A 345 -14.16 20.81 -24.93
N ILE A 346 -13.37 19.87 -24.41
CA ILE A 346 -11.98 20.09 -24.00
C ILE A 346 -11.06 19.15 -24.78
N PHE A 347 -9.99 19.68 -25.36
CA PHE A 347 -8.97 18.90 -26.04
C PHE A 347 -7.60 19.60 -25.97
N GLY A 348 -6.55 18.90 -26.34
CA GLY A 348 -5.21 19.47 -26.33
C GLY A 348 -4.76 20.03 -27.68
N GLN A 349 -4.04 21.12 -27.65
CA GLN A 349 -3.29 21.63 -28.79
C GLN A 349 -1.90 22.06 -28.34
N LYS A 350 -0.87 21.29 -28.70
CA LYS A 350 0.50 21.45 -28.22
C LYS A 350 0.56 21.44 -26.67
N GLU A 351 1.03 22.51 -26.08
CA GLU A 351 1.12 22.66 -24.61
C GLU A 351 -0.10 23.34 -23.97
N LYS A 352 -1.12 23.70 -24.79
CA LYS A 352 -2.31 24.41 -24.34
C LYS A 352 -3.54 23.54 -24.40
N MET A 353 -4.43 23.74 -23.46
CA MET A 353 -5.76 23.15 -23.44
C MET A 353 -6.70 24.01 -24.28
N MET A 354 -7.38 23.41 -25.23
CA MET A 354 -8.42 24.02 -26.02
C MET A 354 -9.77 23.85 -25.31
N ILE A 355 -10.54 24.93 -25.28
CA ILE A 355 -11.82 25.01 -24.61
C ILE A 355 -12.82 25.49 -25.68
N GLY A 356 -13.61 24.54 -26.17
CA GLY A 356 -14.74 24.85 -27.07
C GLY A 356 -15.99 25.11 -26.25
N VAL A 357 -16.59 26.28 -26.41
CA VAL A 357 -17.84 26.69 -25.75
C VAL A 357 -18.91 26.84 -26.78
N HIS A 358 -19.85 25.91 -26.78
CA HIS A 358 -21.03 25.97 -27.64
C HIS A 358 -22.08 26.83 -26.97
N VAL A 359 -22.60 27.81 -27.69
CA VAL A 359 -23.51 28.84 -27.16
C VAL A 359 -24.67 29.11 -28.08
N HIS A 360 -25.77 29.55 -27.47
CA HIS A 360 -26.91 30.14 -28.22
C HIS A 360 -27.33 31.47 -27.58
N GLY A 361 -28.23 32.18 -28.28
CA GLY A 361 -28.75 33.49 -27.86
C GLY A 361 -28.32 34.59 -28.81
N PHE A 362 -27.65 35.62 -28.35
CA PHE A 362 -27.20 36.71 -29.24
C PHE A 362 -26.18 36.24 -30.29
N ILE A 363 -25.42 35.20 -29.99
CA ILE A 363 -24.56 34.49 -30.92
C ILE A 363 -24.91 33.00 -30.81
N ASN A 364 -25.07 32.35 -31.97
CA ASN A 364 -25.27 30.90 -32.05
C ASN A 364 -24.03 30.24 -32.67
N GLY A 365 -23.40 29.28 -32.00
CA GLY A 365 -22.24 28.58 -32.54
C GLY A 365 -21.19 28.19 -31.49
N ALA A 366 -19.97 27.96 -31.93
CA ALA A 366 -18.87 27.58 -31.08
C ALA A 366 -17.80 28.70 -30.95
N ILE A 367 -17.36 28.95 -29.76
CA ILE A 367 -16.26 29.88 -29.42
C ILE A 367 -15.10 29.08 -28.86
N TYR A 368 -13.94 29.15 -29.49
CA TYR A 368 -12.75 28.43 -29.05
C TYR A 368 -11.79 29.37 -28.30
N LEU A 369 -11.38 28.90 -27.15
CA LEU A 369 -10.33 29.53 -26.30
C LEU A 369 -9.20 28.53 -26.09
N GLU A 370 -8.02 29.06 -25.85
CA GLU A 370 -6.87 28.27 -25.40
C GLU A 370 -6.39 28.75 -24.03
N GLY A 371 -5.86 27.85 -23.21
CA GLY A 371 -5.31 28.21 -21.90
C GLY A 371 -4.40 27.12 -21.33
N ILE A 372 -3.71 27.44 -20.27
CA ILE A 372 -2.77 26.53 -19.62
C ILE A 372 -3.36 26.08 -18.27
N PRO A 373 -3.67 24.78 -18.09
CA PRO A 373 -4.13 24.27 -16.81
C PRO A 373 -2.96 24.27 -15.80
N TYR A 374 -3.23 24.66 -14.57
CA TYR A 374 -2.26 24.65 -13.47
C TYR A 374 -2.95 24.36 -12.14
N PHE A 375 -2.18 23.90 -11.18
CA PHE A 375 -2.66 23.74 -9.81
C PHE A 375 -2.27 24.95 -8.95
N GLU A 376 -3.26 25.58 -8.34
CA GLU A 376 -3.06 26.69 -7.41
C GLU A 376 -3.05 26.15 -5.97
N GLN A 377 -1.87 26.12 -5.38
CA GLN A 377 -1.67 25.56 -4.04
C GLN A 377 -2.43 26.31 -2.94
N SER A 378 -2.53 27.64 -3.05
CA SER A 378 -3.17 28.50 -2.04
C SER A 378 -4.67 28.24 -1.90
N SER A 379 -5.35 27.99 -3.01
CA SER A 379 -6.79 27.67 -3.07
C SER A 379 -7.06 26.18 -3.17
N THR A 380 -6.01 25.36 -3.32
CA THR A 380 -6.13 23.91 -3.52
C THR A 380 -7.08 23.58 -4.69
N SER A 381 -6.87 24.23 -5.83
CA SER A 381 -7.74 24.10 -6.99
C SER A 381 -6.96 23.98 -8.30
N ILE A 382 -7.56 23.28 -9.26
CA ILE A 382 -7.10 23.31 -10.67
C ILE A 382 -7.76 24.49 -11.34
N ARG A 383 -6.96 25.31 -11.99
CA ARG A 383 -7.35 26.52 -12.70
C ARG A 383 -6.74 26.58 -14.08
N ILE A 384 -7.22 27.50 -14.89
CA ILE A 384 -6.69 27.78 -16.21
C ILE A 384 -6.17 29.21 -16.21
N LYS A 385 -4.98 29.43 -16.73
CA LYS A 385 -4.35 30.73 -16.89
C LYS A 385 -4.07 31.00 -18.37
N GLU A 386 -3.76 32.28 -18.67
CA GLU A 386 -3.38 32.71 -20.01
C GLU A 386 -4.46 32.34 -21.05
N VAL A 387 -5.72 32.53 -20.66
CA VAL A 387 -6.86 32.23 -21.55
C VAL A 387 -6.90 33.22 -22.69
N GLU A 388 -6.89 32.73 -23.92
CA GLU A 388 -6.93 33.55 -25.12
C GLU A 388 -7.95 32.99 -26.13
N TYR A 389 -8.56 33.91 -26.92
CA TYR A 389 -9.45 33.49 -28.02
C TYR A 389 -8.64 32.89 -29.17
N LYS A 390 -9.08 31.74 -29.65
CA LYS A 390 -8.52 31.06 -30.83
C LYS A 390 -9.48 31.22 -31.99
N LEU A 391 -9.47 32.40 -32.61
CA LEU A 391 -10.40 32.75 -33.70
C LEU A 391 -9.62 33.04 -34.98
N LYS A 392 -10.05 32.42 -36.08
CA LYS A 392 -9.46 32.64 -37.42
C LYS A 392 -9.88 33.94 -38.05
N THR A 393 -11.06 34.48 -37.68
CA THR A 393 -11.70 35.61 -38.37
C THR A 393 -11.67 36.89 -37.52
N LYS A 394 -10.92 37.91 -37.95
CA LYS A 394 -10.76 39.21 -37.22
C LYS A 394 -12.10 39.92 -36.96
N ASN A 395 -13.07 39.84 -37.92
CA ASN A 395 -14.36 40.49 -37.79
C ASN A 395 -15.21 39.87 -36.65
N VAL A 396 -15.06 38.61 -36.41
CA VAL A 396 -15.75 37.87 -35.35
C VAL A 396 -15.16 38.17 -34.01
N LEU A 397 -13.83 38.21 -33.95
CA LEU A 397 -13.11 38.63 -32.74
C LEU A 397 -13.57 40.01 -32.27
N ALA A 398 -13.70 40.99 -33.19
CA ALA A 398 -14.19 42.33 -32.88
C ALA A 398 -15.60 42.35 -32.31
N LYS A 399 -16.52 41.53 -32.87
CA LYS A 399 -17.90 41.40 -32.34
C LYS A 399 -17.92 40.78 -30.96
N ILE A 400 -17.15 39.70 -30.72
CA ILE A 400 -17.05 39.00 -29.42
C ILE A 400 -16.41 39.92 -28.40
N VAL A 401 -15.28 40.55 -28.70
CA VAL A 401 -14.58 41.47 -27.80
C VAL A 401 -15.43 42.68 -27.41
N ASN A 402 -16.18 43.25 -28.36
CA ASN A 402 -17.10 44.35 -28.07
C ASN A 402 -18.29 43.94 -27.21
N LEU A 403 -18.81 42.73 -27.37
CA LEU A 403 -19.86 42.16 -26.54
C LEU A 403 -19.47 41.95 -25.09
N PHE A 404 -18.22 41.56 -24.87
CA PHE A 404 -17.72 41.16 -23.55
C PHE A 404 -16.75 42.18 -22.95
N TYR A 405 -16.78 43.44 -23.39
CA TYR A 405 -15.81 44.50 -23.03
C TYR A 405 -15.69 44.75 -21.52
N LYS A 406 -16.73 44.54 -20.71
CA LYS A 406 -16.71 44.72 -19.26
C LYS A 406 -16.36 43.49 -18.45
N LYS A 407 -16.79 42.30 -18.88
CA LYS A 407 -16.44 41.00 -18.27
C LYS A 407 -16.43 39.93 -19.38
N GLY A 408 -15.33 39.87 -20.13
CA GLY A 408 -15.21 38.95 -21.24
C GLY A 408 -15.34 37.50 -20.84
N LEU A 409 -15.85 36.64 -21.75
CA LEU A 409 -15.92 35.18 -21.60
C LEU A 409 -14.59 34.58 -21.11
N LYS A 410 -13.47 35.13 -21.57
CA LYS A 410 -12.12 34.81 -21.12
C LYS A 410 -11.97 34.90 -19.59
N LYS A 411 -12.31 36.07 -19.02
CA LYS A 411 -12.21 36.29 -17.58
C LYS A 411 -13.16 35.42 -16.79
N MET A 412 -14.34 35.16 -17.30
CA MET A 412 -15.32 34.31 -16.64
C MET A 412 -14.92 32.84 -16.65
N ILE A 413 -14.27 32.35 -17.73
CA ILE A 413 -13.68 31.00 -17.74
C ILE A 413 -12.58 30.92 -16.69
N GLU A 414 -11.70 31.90 -16.59
CA GLU A 414 -10.66 31.95 -15.55
C GLU A 414 -11.25 32.00 -14.12
N GLU A 415 -12.40 32.65 -13.93
CA GLU A 415 -13.06 32.83 -12.63
C GLU A 415 -14.02 31.67 -12.28
N LYS A 416 -14.71 31.05 -13.25
CA LYS A 416 -15.72 30.02 -12.99
C LYS A 416 -15.22 28.59 -13.23
N LEU A 417 -14.36 28.39 -14.24
CA LEU A 417 -13.80 27.06 -14.48
C LEU A 417 -12.68 26.76 -13.48
N ILE A 418 -13.09 26.66 -12.21
CA ILE A 418 -12.24 26.37 -11.05
C ILE A 418 -12.71 25.04 -10.48
N ILE A 419 -11.83 24.06 -10.49
CA ILE A 419 -12.06 22.77 -9.85
C ILE A 419 -11.43 22.81 -8.46
N SER A 420 -12.23 23.09 -7.43
CA SER A 420 -11.77 23.05 -6.04
C SER A 420 -11.53 21.62 -5.61
N LEU A 421 -10.39 21.34 -5.01
CA LEU A 421 -10.04 20.03 -4.43
C LEU A 421 -9.91 20.12 -2.90
N LYS A 422 -10.31 21.23 -2.29
CA LYS A 422 -10.10 21.50 -0.86
C LYS A 422 -10.89 20.53 0.03
N ASP A 423 -12.18 20.41 -0.23
CA ASP A 423 -13.06 19.58 0.57
C ASP A 423 -12.78 18.09 0.35
N GLU A 424 -12.47 17.73 -0.89
CA GLU A 424 -12.09 16.38 -1.28
C GLU A 424 -10.79 15.96 -0.58
N ILE A 425 -9.77 16.81 -0.58
CA ILE A 425 -8.51 16.53 0.11
C ILE A 425 -8.74 16.42 1.64
N ALA A 426 -9.60 17.24 2.21
CA ALA A 426 -9.96 17.16 3.62
C ALA A 426 -10.67 15.84 3.95
N LEU A 427 -11.66 15.45 3.14
CA LEU A 427 -12.36 14.17 3.27
C LEU A 427 -11.44 12.96 3.12
N ILE A 428 -10.52 13.01 2.15
CA ILE A 428 -9.50 11.97 1.96
C ILE A 428 -8.63 11.80 3.20
N LYS A 429 -8.17 12.90 3.78
CA LYS A 429 -7.35 12.86 5.01
C LYS A 429 -8.14 12.29 6.19
N GLU A 430 -9.40 12.68 6.34
CA GLU A 430 -10.27 12.19 7.41
C GLU A 430 -10.58 10.70 7.24
N SER A 431 -11.00 10.28 6.05
CA SER A 431 -11.26 8.87 5.75
C SER A 431 -10.00 8.02 5.93
N SER A 432 -8.83 8.50 5.46
CA SER A 432 -7.58 7.78 5.65
C SER A 432 -7.24 7.61 7.14
N ARG A 433 -7.53 8.61 7.98
CA ARG A 433 -7.34 8.49 9.43
C ARG A 433 -8.22 7.40 10.01
N ASN A 434 -9.51 7.39 9.67
CA ASN A 434 -10.46 6.42 10.20
C ASN A 434 -10.17 4.99 9.73
N GLU A 435 -9.76 4.84 8.47
CA GLU A 435 -9.49 3.54 7.85
C GLU A 435 -8.10 2.98 8.17
N LEU A 436 -7.12 3.85 8.48
CA LEU A 436 -5.74 3.42 8.78
C LEU A 436 -5.46 3.34 10.28
N PHE A 437 -6.36 3.86 11.12
CA PHE A 437 -6.15 3.84 12.57
C PHE A 437 -6.54 2.49 13.15
N ASN A 438 -5.58 1.81 13.76
CA ASN A 438 -5.73 0.51 14.42
C ASN A 438 -6.47 -0.54 13.56
N LYS A 439 -6.20 -0.53 12.24
CA LYS A 439 -6.83 -1.46 11.29
C LYS A 439 -6.24 -2.85 11.45
N GLU A 440 -7.07 -3.82 11.78
CA GLU A 440 -6.69 -5.22 11.75
C GLU A 440 -6.56 -5.69 10.30
N LEU A 441 -5.36 -6.13 9.90
CA LEU A 441 -5.05 -6.66 8.57
C LEU A 441 -5.29 -8.16 8.49
N MET A 442 -4.94 -8.85 9.55
CA MET A 442 -5.16 -10.26 9.81
C MET A 442 -5.03 -10.50 11.32
N GLU A 443 -5.29 -11.72 11.79
CA GLU A 443 -5.16 -12.10 13.20
C GLU A 443 -3.80 -11.63 13.78
N ASP A 444 -3.84 -10.92 14.88
CA ASP A 444 -2.68 -10.36 15.60
C ASP A 444 -1.85 -9.31 14.80
N VAL A 445 -2.31 -8.83 13.63
CA VAL A 445 -1.58 -7.84 12.80
C VAL A 445 -2.38 -6.58 12.61
N TYR A 446 -1.89 -5.48 13.14
CA TYR A 446 -2.56 -4.18 13.14
C TYR A 446 -1.73 -3.14 12.40
N MET A 447 -2.41 -2.30 11.64
CA MET A 447 -1.81 -1.18 10.95
C MET A 447 -2.28 0.14 11.55
N ASN A 448 -1.34 1.07 11.68
CA ASN A 448 -1.64 2.47 11.93
C ASN A 448 -1.03 3.32 10.84
N GLY A 449 -1.80 4.27 10.33
CA GLY A 449 -1.32 5.18 9.31
C GLY A 449 -2.00 6.53 9.39
N MET A 450 -1.35 7.52 8.77
CA MET A 450 -1.87 8.86 8.65
C MET A 450 -1.34 9.50 7.38
N LEU A 451 -2.25 10.02 6.56
CA LEU A 451 -1.91 10.83 5.41
C LEU A 451 -1.79 12.30 5.83
N ASN A 452 -0.60 12.86 5.65
CA ASN A 452 -0.30 14.23 6.09
C ASN A 452 -0.58 15.25 4.99
N HIS A 453 -0.03 15.02 3.78
CA HIS A 453 -0.09 15.96 2.68
C HIS A 453 -0.49 15.25 1.38
N ILE A 454 -1.32 15.97 0.61
CA ILE A 454 -1.66 15.67 -0.77
C ILE A 454 -1.34 16.93 -1.56
N THR A 455 -0.55 16.80 -2.61
CA THR A 455 -0.14 17.94 -3.46
C THR A 455 -0.21 17.50 -4.91
N VAL A 456 -0.82 18.32 -5.75
CA VAL A 456 -0.70 18.20 -7.21
C VAL A 456 0.59 18.92 -7.61
N GLU A 457 1.43 18.27 -8.40
CA GLU A 457 2.74 18.80 -8.75
C GLU A 457 2.75 19.32 -10.19
N ASP A 458 2.45 18.46 -11.13
CA ASP A 458 2.52 18.76 -12.56
C ASP A 458 1.23 18.34 -13.28
N ILE A 459 0.85 19.12 -14.29
CA ILE A 459 -0.26 18.77 -15.19
C ILE A 459 0.28 18.78 -16.62
N PHE A 460 0.11 17.67 -17.33
CA PHE A 460 0.57 17.47 -18.69
C PHE A 460 -0.59 17.19 -19.62
N LEU A 461 -0.62 17.84 -20.77
CA LEU A 461 -1.54 17.55 -21.84
C LEU A 461 -1.03 16.37 -22.68
N THR A 462 -1.90 15.43 -22.99
CA THR A 462 -1.60 14.29 -23.86
C THR A 462 -2.65 14.19 -24.98
N LYS A 463 -2.46 13.27 -25.92
CA LYS A 463 -3.43 13.04 -26.99
C LYS A 463 -4.81 12.63 -26.46
N ASN A 464 -4.88 11.91 -25.34
CA ASN A 464 -6.11 11.28 -24.88
C ASN A 464 -6.72 11.97 -23.66
N GLY A 465 -5.99 12.92 -23.02
CA GLY A 465 -6.44 13.57 -21.80
C GLY A 465 -5.32 14.30 -21.07
N LEU A 466 -5.51 14.51 -19.78
CA LEU A 466 -4.51 15.10 -18.87
C LEU A 466 -3.80 14.02 -18.09
N LYS A 467 -2.50 14.17 -17.93
CA LYS A 467 -1.75 13.45 -16.89
C LYS A 467 -1.47 14.40 -15.74
N VAL A 468 -1.86 14.00 -14.54
CA VAL A 468 -1.73 14.81 -13.33
C VAL A 468 -0.81 14.10 -12.35
N GLY A 469 0.31 14.73 -12.02
CA GLY A 469 1.24 14.27 -10.99
C GLY A 469 0.74 14.62 -9.60
N ILE A 470 0.56 13.62 -8.74
CA ILE A 470 0.07 13.79 -7.36
C ILE A 470 1.09 13.20 -6.40
N ILE A 471 1.43 13.94 -5.35
CA ILE A 471 2.28 13.47 -4.26
C ILE A 471 1.44 13.27 -3.02
N LEU A 472 1.46 12.05 -2.50
CA LEU A 472 0.94 11.72 -1.18
C LEU A 472 2.11 11.54 -0.23
N SER A 473 2.07 12.15 0.95
CA SER A 473 3.03 11.89 2.01
C SER A 473 2.35 11.63 3.34
N GLY A 474 2.90 10.68 4.09
CA GLY A 474 2.29 10.24 5.33
C GLY A 474 3.23 9.37 6.16
N LYS A 475 2.65 8.72 7.13
CA LYS A 475 3.31 7.72 7.98
C LYS A 475 2.43 6.48 8.05
N ILE A 476 3.07 5.34 8.10
CA ILE A 476 2.42 4.06 8.32
C ILE A 476 3.31 3.22 9.23
N ASN A 477 2.73 2.39 10.05
CA ASN A 477 3.44 1.35 10.79
C ASN A 477 2.56 0.11 10.93
N VAL A 478 3.18 -1.04 11.02
CA VAL A 478 2.51 -2.33 11.25
C VAL A 478 3.01 -2.90 12.57
N ARG A 479 2.08 -3.35 13.41
CA ARG A 479 2.36 -4.01 14.67
C ARG A 479 1.80 -5.42 14.65
N VAL A 480 2.56 -6.34 15.22
CA VAL A 480 2.16 -7.74 15.44
C VAL A 480 2.10 -7.94 16.95
N GLU A 481 0.90 -8.07 17.51
CA GLU A 481 0.60 -8.03 18.96
C GLU A 481 -0.13 -9.27 19.45
#